data_075027acf6b8586771d1b939f0e16951
#
_entry.id   075027acf6b8586771d1b939f0e16951
#
_cell.length_a   1.000
_cell.length_b   1.000
_cell.length_c   1.000
_cell.angle_alpha   90.00
_cell.angle_beta   90.00
_cell.angle_gamma   90.00
#
_symmetry.space_group_name_H-M   'P 1'
#
loop_
_entity.id
_entity.type
_entity.pdbx_description
1 polymer ?
#
loop_
_entity_poly.entity_id
_entity_poly.type
_entity_poly.pdbx_seq_one_letter_code
_entity_poly.pdbx_strand_id
1 'polypeptide(L)'
;MKRTPLFLVLLTLALALLPSCTPPGGGADAKPVIYLYPEAETDVTVTLDYDGELTCVYPVMNGNSWMVTASPDGTLTDAVGQTYNYLYWEGVSRTEYDFSQGFCVPGRDTAAFLEDTLATLGLNRREANEFIVYWLPHMEGNAYNLIAFQTSSYTDHARLTITPVSYTHLTLPT
;
A
#
# COMPACT_ATOMS: atom_id res chain seq x y z
N MET A 1 59.45 10.52 -29.72
CA MET A 1 58.57 11.36 -28.88
C MET A 1 57.18 10.71 -28.86
N LYS A 2 56.85 10.00 -27.77
CA LYS A 2 55.56 9.28 -27.61
C LYS A 2 54.58 10.23 -26.93
N ARG A 3 53.53 10.64 -27.63
CA ARG A 3 52.41 11.42 -27.06
C ARG A 3 51.45 10.44 -26.43
N THR A 4 51.42 10.36 -25.11
CA THR A 4 50.45 9.62 -24.32
C THR A 4 49.09 10.38 -24.41
N PRO A 5 47.99 9.69 -24.62
CA PRO A 5 46.71 10.38 -24.75
C PRO A 5 46.16 10.80 -23.38
N LEU A 6 46.08 12.10 -23.17
CA LEU A 6 45.50 12.76 -21.99
C LEU A 6 43.95 12.63 -21.95
N PHE A 7 43.37 11.78 -22.80
CA PHE A 7 41.91 11.64 -22.89
C PHE A 7 41.27 10.60 -22.01
N LEU A 8 42.10 9.77 -21.30
CA LEU A 8 41.54 8.69 -20.50
C LEU A 8 41.30 9.04 -19.01
N VAL A 9 41.76 10.19 -18.55
CA VAL A 9 41.66 10.61 -17.13
C VAL A 9 40.41 11.48 -16.88
N LEU A 10 39.79 12.04 -17.93
CA LEU A 10 38.62 12.90 -17.78
C LEU A 10 37.29 12.17 -17.79
N LEU A 11 37.27 10.87 -18.12
CA LEU A 11 36.00 10.09 -18.16
C LEU A 11 35.67 9.39 -16.85
N THR A 12 36.61 9.31 -15.91
CA THR A 12 36.38 8.65 -14.62
C THR A 12 35.94 9.60 -13.49
N LEU A 13 35.96 10.93 -13.72
CA LEU A 13 35.59 11.90 -12.68
C LEU A 13 34.13 12.42 -12.84
N ALA A 14 33.45 12.07 -13.93
CA ALA A 14 32.08 12.51 -14.18
C ALA A 14 30.99 11.58 -13.60
N LEU A 15 31.38 10.44 -12.99
CA LEU A 15 30.42 9.45 -12.47
C LEU A 15 30.15 9.56 -10.96
N ALA A 16 30.71 10.59 -10.30
CA ALA A 16 30.63 10.74 -8.84
C ALA A 16 29.66 11.83 -8.35
N LEU A 17 28.85 12.42 -9.24
CA LEU A 17 27.88 13.47 -8.88
C LEU A 17 26.52 13.18 -9.46
N LEU A 18 26.02 11.95 -9.29
CA LEU A 18 24.57 11.76 -9.27
C LEU A 18 24.09 12.21 -7.89
N PRO A 19 23.29 13.28 -7.76
CA PRO A 19 22.64 13.55 -6.52
C PRO A 19 21.82 12.31 -6.20
N SER A 20 22.13 11.62 -5.11
CA SER A 20 21.22 10.68 -4.48
C SER A 20 20.01 11.51 -4.11
N CYS A 21 18.97 11.48 -4.90
CA CYS A 21 17.65 11.91 -4.48
C CYS A 21 17.22 10.91 -3.40
N THR A 22 17.65 11.14 -2.17
CA THR A 22 16.90 10.65 -1.02
C THR A 22 15.56 11.37 -1.09
N PRO A 23 14.44 10.67 -1.19
CA PRO A 23 13.16 11.32 -1.08
C PRO A 23 13.12 12.07 0.25
N PRO A 24 12.55 13.29 0.31
CA PRO A 24 12.36 14.00 1.56
C PRO A 24 11.60 13.06 2.49
N GLY A 25 12.08 12.91 3.75
CA GLY A 25 11.59 11.96 4.71
C GLY A 25 10.08 12.08 4.94
N GLY A 26 9.34 11.30 4.20
CA GLY A 26 7.91 11.10 4.27
C GLY A 26 7.68 9.59 4.15
N GLY A 27 6.75 9.05 4.92
CA GLY A 27 6.31 7.66 4.78
C GLY A 27 5.64 7.45 3.43
N ALA A 28 5.89 6.31 2.81
CA ALA A 28 5.12 5.87 1.65
C ALA A 28 4.00 4.95 2.16
N ASP A 29 2.75 5.26 1.81
CA ASP A 29 1.62 4.34 1.99
C ASP A 29 1.53 3.48 0.73
N ALA A 30 2.09 2.28 0.82
CA ALA A 30 2.14 1.34 -0.29
C ALA A 30 1.11 0.22 -0.12
N LYS A 31 0.40 -0.10 -1.20
CA LYS A 31 -0.57 -1.20 -1.24
C LYS A 31 -1.79 -1.09 -0.28
N PRO A 32 -2.32 0.09 0.10
CA PRO A 32 -3.63 0.13 0.72
C PRO A 32 -4.70 -0.38 -0.25
N VAL A 33 -5.55 -1.28 0.23
CA VAL A 33 -6.67 -1.84 -0.55
C VAL A 33 -7.95 -1.77 0.28
N ILE A 34 -9.08 -1.58 -0.40
CA ILE A 34 -10.40 -1.46 0.22
C ILE A 34 -11.29 -2.55 -0.35
N TYR A 35 -11.67 -3.51 0.48
CA TYR A 35 -12.64 -4.54 0.16
C TYR A 35 -14.02 -4.09 0.65
N LEU A 36 -15.06 -4.39 -0.13
CA LEU A 36 -16.44 -4.08 0.22
C LEU A 36 -17.27 -5.36 0.16
N TYR A 37 -17.97 -5.67 1.24
CA TYR A 37 -18.85 -6.85 1.37
C TYR A 37 -20.22 -6.44 1.88
N PRO A 38 -21.09 -5.86 1.04
CA PRO A 38 -22.45 -5.53 1.45
C PRO A 38 -23.30 -6.78 1.62
N GLU A 39 -24.38 -6.70 2.41
CA GLU A 39 -25.33 -7.80 2.55
C GLU A 39 -26.11 -8.13 1.26
N ALA A 40 -26.27 -7.13 0.40
CA ALA A 40 -26.91 -7.24 -0.91
C ALA A 40 -26.15 -6.37 -1.90
N GLU A 41 -26.31 -6.64 -3.21
CA GLU A 41 -25.74 -5.80 -4.25
C GLU A 41 -26.16 -4.34 -4.05
N THR A 42 -25.17 -3.45 -3.97
CA THR A 42 -25.36 -2.07 -3.54
C THR A 42 -24.43 -1.13 -4.32
N ASP A 43 -25.02 -0.04 -4.83
CA ASP A 43 -24.24 1.06 -5.40
C ASP A 43 -23.57 1.83 -4.26
N VAL A 44 -22.25 1.92 -4.31
CA VAL A 44 -21.43 2.49 -3.25
C VAL A 44 -20.54 3.60 -3.79
N THR A 45 -20.50 4.70 -3.07
CA THR A 45 -19.47 5.75 -3.25
C THR A 45 -18.49 5.65 -2.11
N VAL A 46 -17.21 5.47 -2.43
CA VAL A 46 -16.11 5.48 -1.48
C VAL A 46 -15.29 6.74 -1.72
N THR A 47 -15.23 7.61 -0.73
CA THR A 47 -14.44 8.84 -0.76
C THR A 47 -13.22 8.69 0.13
N LEU A 48 -12.05 8.98 -0.42
CA LEU A 48 -10.79 9.00 0.30
C LEU A 48 -10.37 10.46 0.58
N ASP A 49 -10.25 10.80 1.87
CA ASP A 49 -9.65 12.04 2.34
C ASP A 49 -8.25 11.70 2.87
N TYR A 50 -7.24 11.97 2.04
CA TYR A 50 -5.85 11.62 2.31
C TYR A 50 -5.01 12.86 2.57
N ASP A 51 -4.36 12.91 3.74
CA ASP A 51 -3.43 13.98 4.12
C ASP A 51 -2.03 13.73 3.54
N GLY A 52 -1.95 13.81 2.21
CA GLY A 52 -0.74 13.53 1.44
C GLY A 52 -0.95 13.72 -0.05
N GLU A 53 -0.03 13.20 -0.84
CA GLU A 53 -0.10 13.17 -2.29
C GLU A 53 -0.35 11.74 -2.77
N LEU A 54 -1.45 11.51 -3.50
CA LEU A 54 -1.74 10.23 -4.12
C LEU A 54 -0.80 10.02 -5.31
N THR A 55 -0.10 8.89 -5.33
CA THR A 55 0.84 8.52 -6.39
C THR A 55 0.26 7.49 -7.35
N CYS A 56 -0.68 6.68 -6.89
CA CYS A 56 -1.38 5.70 -7.70
C CYS A 56 -2.80 5.46 -7.19
N VAL A 57 -3.76 5.26 -8.10
CA VAL A 57 -5.13 4.84 -7.76
C VAL A 57 -5.65 3.88 -8.82
N TYR A 58 -6.40 2.85 -8.40
CA TYR A 58 -7.04 1.90 -9.32
C TYR A 58 -8.29 1.26 -8.70
N PRO A 59 -9.43 1.21 -9.41
CA PRO A 59 -9.72 1.90 -10.67
C PRO A 59 -9.62 3.42 -10.57
N VAL A 60 -9.79 4.09 -11.70
CA VAL A 60 -9.69 5.56 -11.76
C VAL A 60 -10.76 6.19 -10.87
N MET A 61 -10.33 7.17 -10.06
CA MET A 61 -11.23 7.99 -9.22
C MET A 61 -11.87 9.11 -10.02
N ASN A 62 -13.06 9.52 -9.61
CA ASN A 62 -13.66 10.79 -10.00
C ASN A 62 -13.45 11.80 -8.84
N GLY A 63 -12.53 12.73 -9.02
CA GLY A 63 -12.05 13.56 -7.91
C GLY A 63 -11.32 12.70 -6.89
N ASN A 64 -11.86 12.62 -5.67
CA ASN A 64 -11.33 11.79 -4.58
C ASN A 64 -12.23 10.59 -4.24
N SER A 65 -13.08 10.15 -5.17
CA SER A 65 -14.09 9.12 -4.91
C SER A 65 -14.14 8.06 -6.01
N TRP A 66 -14.43 6.83 -5.62
CA TRP A 66 -14.85 5.74 -6.50
C TRP A 66 -16.36 5.57 -6.41
N MET A 67 -17.00 5.25 -7.53
CA MET A 67 -18.40 4.86 -7.61
C MET A 67 -18.46 3.48 -8.24
N VAL A 68 -18.92 2.50 -7.49
CA VAL A 68 -19.00 1.10 -7.92
C VAL A 68 -20.25 0.45 -7.39
N THR A 69 -20.74 -0.57 -8.08
CA THR A 69 -21.71 -1.53 -7.54
C THR A 69 -20.92 -2.64 -6.84
N ALA A 70 -21.11 -2.80 -5.54
CA ALA A 70 -20.47 -3.84 -4.74
C ALA A 70 -21.42 -5.02 -4.55
N SER A 71 -20.92 -6.25 -4.77
CA SER A 71 -21.65 -7.49 -4.55
C SER A 71 -21.24 -8.15 -3.23
N PRO A 72 -22.10 -9.01 -2.63
CA PRO A 72 -21.80 -9.69 -1.36
C PRO A 72 -20.54 -10.58 -1.39
N ASP A 73 -20.12 -11.04 -2.55
CA ASP A 73 -18.90 -11.82 -2.74
C ASP A 73 -17.62 -10.99 -2.81
N GLY A 74 -17.74 -9.65 -2.70
CA GLY A 74 -16.64 -8.68 -2.77
C GLY A 74 -16.30 -8.22 -4.18
N THR A 75 -17.03 -8.66 -5.21
CA THR A 75 -16.86 -8.15 -6.57
C THR A 75 -17.36 -6.72 -6.66
N LEU A 76 -16.55 -5.82 -7.21
CA LEU A 76 -16.89 -4.44 -7.49
C LEU A 76 -17.05 -4.26 -8.99
N THR A 77 -18.11 -3.57 -9.43
CA THR A 77 -18.37 -3.34 -10.85
C THR A 77 -18.51 -1.83 -11.08
N ASP A 78 -17.80 -1.29 -12.07
CA ASP A 78 -17.93 0.11 -12.45
C ASP A 78 -19.07 0.35 -13.45
N ALA A 79 -19.32 1.62 -13.79
CA ALA A 79 -20.42 2.04 -14.67
C ALA A 79 -20.32 1.50 -16.11
N VAL A 80 -19.14 0.99 -16.53
CA VAL A 80 -18.95 0.38 -17.86
C VAL A 80 -18.92 -1.15 -17.81
N GLY A 81 -19.15 -1.74 -16.63
CA GLY A 81 -19.25 -3.19 -16.44
C GLY A 81 -17.90 -3.88 -16.23
N GLN A 82 -16.82 -3.14 -15.97
CA GLN A 82 -15.55 -3.74 -15.55
C GLN A 82 -15.60 -4.17 -14.10
N THR A 83 -14.97 -5.30 -13.78
CA THR A 83 -14.98 -5.87 -12.43
C THR A 83 -13.62 -5.77 -11.75
N TYR A 84 -13.64 -5.56 -10.44
CA TYR A 84 -12.47 -5.41 -9.59
C TYR A 84 -12.65 -6.21 -8.30
N ASN A 85 -11.52 -6.61 -7.69
CA ASN A 85 -11.53 -7.31 -6.39
C ASN A 85 -11.51 -6.33 -5.21
N TYR A 86 -11.01 -5.13 -5.41
CA TYR A 86 -10.83 -4.08 -4.40
C TYR A 86 -10.60 -2.73 -5.07
N LEU A 87 -10.70 -1.67 -4.30
CA LEU A 87 -10.19 -0.36 -4.66
C LEU A 87 -8.77 -0.21 -4.10
N TYR A 88 -7.90 0.36 -4.90
CA TYR A 88 -6.47 0.46 -4.57
C TYR A 88 -5.99 1.90 -4.69
N TRP A 89 -5.07 2.27 -3.79
CA TRP A 89 -4.36 3.53 -3.87
C TRP A 89 -2.96 3.41 -3.28
N GLU A 90 -2.10 4.34 -3.62
CA GLU A 90 -0.81 4.59 -2.99
C GLU A 90 -0.58 6.08 -2.85
N GLY A 91 0.22 6.45 -1.87
CA GLY A 91 0.53 7.85 -1.63
C GLY A 91 1.80 8.07 -0.83
N VAL A 92 2.16 9.33 -0.71
CA VAL A 92 3.23 9.78 0.18
C VAL A 92 2.67 10.82 1.13
N SER A 93 2.95 10.66 2.41
CA SER A 93 2.52 11.59 3.45
C SER A 93 3.71 11.99 4.34
N ARG A 94 3.47 12.93 5.24
CA ARG A 94 4.43 13.29 6.29
C ARG A 94 4.10 12.61 7.62
N THR A 95 3.16 11.67 7.60
CA THR A 95 2.75 10.93 8.79
C THR A 95 3.92 10.08 9.29
N GLU A 96 4.24 10.22 10.55
CA GLU A 96 5.22 9.39 11.24
C GLU A 96 4.48 8.30 12.00
N TYR A 97 4.80 7.05 11.69
CA TYR A 97 4.23 5.90 12.37
C TYR A 97 5.04 5.53 13.62
N ASP A 98 4.34 5.11 14.68
CA ASP A 98 4.97 4.66 15.92
C ASP A 98 5.42 3.20 15.80
N PHE A 99 6.74 3.00 15.84
CA PHE A 99 7.38 1.68 15.89
C PHE A 99 7.95 1.33 17.27
N SER A 100 7.56 2.07 18.33
CA SER A 100 7.96 1.75 19.71
C SER A 100 7.41 0.42 20.20
N GLN A 101 6.31 -0.04 19.59
CA GLN A 101 5.69 -1.34 19.82
C GLN A 101 5.51 -2.07 18.48
N GLY A 102 5.73 -3.37 18.49
CA GLY A 102 5.63 -4.19 17.29
C GLY A 102 6.27 -5.56 17.49
N PHE A 103 6.35 -6.30 16.41
CA PHE A 103 6.89 -7.65 16.38
C PHE A 103 8.24 -7.66 15.66
N CYS A 104 9.26 -8.21 16.31
CA CYS A 104 10.56 -8.44 15.67
C CYS A 104 10.58 -9.86 15.12
N VAL A 105 10.36 -10.01 13.81
CA VAL A 105 10.17 -11.29 13.13
C VAL A 105 11.37 -11.61 12.26
N PRO A 106 12.04 -12.78 12.40
CA PRO A 106 13.06 -13.21 11.46
C PRO A 106 12.51 -13.28 10.03
N GLY A 107 13.27 -12.83 9.03
CA GLY A 107 12.80 -12.81 7.65
C GLY A 107 12.23 -14.16 7.19
N ARG A 108 12.94 -15.26 7.46
CA ARG A 108 12.51 -16.63 7.13
C ARG A 108 11.17 -17.07 7.75
N ASP A 109 10.76 -16.45 8.86
CA ASP A 109 9.55 -16.80 9.60
C ASP A 109 8.38 -15.85 9.25
N THR A 110 8.63 -14.84 8.41
CA THR A 110 7.66 -13.77 8.10
C THR A 110 6.39 -14.32 7.44
N ALA A 111 6.49 -15.30 6.54
CA ALA A 111 5.31 -15.86 5.88
C ALA A 111 4.32 -16.47 6.90
N ALA A 112 4.82 -17.34 7.80
CA ALA A 112 4.01 -17.97 8.84
C ALA A 112 3.44 -16.93 9.81
N PHE A 113 4.25 -15.96 10.23
CA PHE A 113 3.81 -14.87 11.08
C PHE A 113 2.67 -14.06 10.45
N LEU A 114 2.78 -13.71 9.17
CA LEU A 114 1.74 -12.97 8.46
C LEU A 114 0.46 -13.81 8.30
N GLU A 115 0.56 -15.10 7.96
CA GLU A 115 -0.62 -15.98 7.86
C GLU A 115 -1.42 -16.00 9.16
N ASP A 116 -0.76 -16.21 10.29
CA ASP A 116 -1.42 -16.29 11.59
C ASP A 116 -1.98 -14.94 12.05
N THR A 117 -1.20 -13.87 11.83
CA THR A 117 -1.59 -12.54 12.31
C THR A 117 -2.71 -11.95 11.49
N LEU A 118 -2.66 -12.04 10.15
CA LEU A 118 -3.71 -11.52 9.28
C LEU A 118 -5.04 -12.25 9.50
N ALA A 119 -5.00 -13.57 9.74
CA ALA A 119 -6.20 -14.32 10.14
C ALA A 119 -6.77 -13.83 11.48
N THR A 120 -5.91 -13.53 12.47
CA THR A 120 -6.32 -12.97 13.76
C THR A 120 -6.91 -11.56 13.60
N LEU A 121 -6.42 -10.77 12.66
CA LEU A 121 -6.96 -9.45 12.31
C LEU A 121 -8.27 -9.52 11.51
N GLY A 122 -8.74 -10.71 11.14
CA GLY A 122 -10.03 -10.93 10.51
C GLY A 122 -10.01 -11.00 8.98
N LEU A 123 -8.82 -11.03 8.36
CA LEU A 123 -8.73 -11.21 6.91
C LEU A 123 -9.11 -12.63 6.53
N ASN A 124 -9.87 -12.76 5.44
CA ASN A 124 -10.09 -14.06 4.83
C ASN A 124 -8.84 -14.53 4.07
N ARG A 125 -8.83 -15.80 3.63
CA ARG A 125 -7.64 -16.40 2.99
C ARG A 125 -7.23 -15.69 1.69
N ARG A 126 -8.18 -15.19 0.92
CA ARG A 126 -7.91 -14.45 -0.34
C ARG A 126 -7.21 -13.12 -0.05
N GLU A 127 -7.72 -12.36 0.89
CA GLU A 127 -7.16 -11.07 1.32
C GLU A 127 -5.75 -11.24 1.90
N ALA A 128 -5.58 -12.22 2.80
CA ALA A 128 -4.28 -12.54 3.37
C ALA A 128 -3.27 -12.96 2.29
N ASN A 129 -3.67 -13.75 1.29
CA ASN A 129 -2.79 -14.12 0.18
C ASN A 129 -2.34 -12.90 -0.64
N GLU A 130 -3.26 -11.99 -0.96
CA GLU A 130 -2.91 -10.78 -1.73
C GLU A 130 -1.95 -9.88 -0.96
N PHE A 131 -2.14 -9.76 0.34
CA PHE A 131 -1.21 -9.05 1.22
C PHE A 131 0.17 -9.71 1.24
N ILE A 132 0.22 -11.00 1.53
CA ILE A 132 1.48 -11.75 1.68
C ILE A 132 2.28 -11.77 0.37
N VAL A 133 1.63 -12.01 -0.77
CA VAL A 133 2.31 -12.05 -2.09
C VAL A 133 2.97 -10.71 -2.43
N TYR A 134 2.40 -9.61 -1.99
CA TYR A 134 2.99 -8.29 -2.21
C TYR A 134 4.16 -8.02 -1.24
N TRP A 135 3.95 -8.25 0.06
CA TRP A 135 4.91 -7.84 1.09
C TRP A 135 6.06 -8.82 1.32
N LEU A 136 5.81 -10.12 1.21
CA LEU A 136 6.80 -11.16 1.52
C LEU A 136 8.12 -11.00 0.74
N PRO A 137 8.14 -10.69 -0.56
CA PRO A 137 9.38 -10.47 -1.30
C PRO A 137 10.27 -9.34 -0.76
N HIS A 138 9.67 -8.37 -0.07
CA HIS A 138 10.38 -7.26 0.55
C HIS A 138 10.91 -7.58 1.95
N MET A 139 10.46 -8.70 2.53
CA MET A 139 10.66 -9.02 3.95
C MET A 139 11.44 -10.31 4.18
N GLU A 140 11.22 -11.36 3.37
CA GLU A 140 11.76 -12.70 3.62
C GLU A 140 13.29 -12.78 3.60
N GLY A 141 13.93 -11.92 2.80
CA GLY A 141 15.39 -11.84 2.68
C GLY A 141 16.10 -11.09 3.81
N ASN A 142 15.35 -10.40 4.68
CA ASN A 142 15.92 -9.63 5.78
C ASN A 142 16.33 -10.55 6.95
N ALA A 143 17.33 -10.13 7.72
CA ALA A 143 17.68 -10.85 8.95
C ALA A 143 16.52 -10.82 9.95
N TYR A 144 15.90 -9.63 10.11
CA TYR A 144 14.72 -9.39 10.93
C TYR A 144 13.87 -8.28 10.31
N ASN A 145 12.56 -8.35 10.53
CA ASN A 145 11.59 -7.32 10.22
C ASN A 145 10.98 -6.78 11.52
N LEU A 146 10.85 -5.47 11.63
CA LEU A 146 10.03 -4.84 12.66
C LEU A 146 8.65 -4.57 12.06
N ILE A 147 7.62 -5.26 12.54
CA ILE A 147 6.25 -5.17 12.04
C ILE A 147 5.38 -4.54 13.10
N ALA A 148 4.79 -3.40 12.81
CA ALA A 148 3.87 -2.69 13.70
C ALA A 148 2.56 -2.43 12.97
N PHE A 149 1.45 -2.93 13.51
CA PHE A 149 0.12 -2.70 12.96
C PHE A 149 -0.39 -1.35 13.43
N GLN A 150 -0.54 -0.44 12.49
CA GLN A 150 -1.03 0.92 12.76
C GLN A 150 -2.57 0.94 12.69
N THR A 151 -3.19 1.74 13.54
CA THR A 151 -4.66 1.88 13.59
C THR A 151 -5.05 3.35 13.48
N SER A 152 -5.16 4.07 14.60
CA SER A 152 -5.61 5.47 14.61
C SER A 152 -4.70 6.40 13.81
N SER A 153 -3.38 6.25 13.92
CA SER A 153 -2.42 7.07 13.15
C SER A 153 -2.63 6.92 11.64
N TYR A 154 -2.96 5.72 11.16
CA TYR A 154 -3.30 5.49 9.76
C TYR A 154 -4.66 6.09 9.40
N THR A 155 -5.72 5.78 10.15
CA THR A 155 -7.09 6.24 9.84
C THR A 155 -7.27 7.75 10.03
N ASP A 156 -6.39 8.42 10.77
CA ASP A 156 -6.43 9.87 10.95
C ASP A 156 -5.96 10.63 9.71
N HIS A 157 -5.03 10.07 8.93
CA HIS A 157 -4.54 10.72 7.71
C HIS A 157 -5.09 10.11 6.41
N ALA A 158 -5.69 8.93 6.45
CA ALA A 158 -6.34 8.26 5.31
C ALA A 158 -7.79 7.90 5.68
N ARG A 159 -8.67 8.92 5.68
CA ARG A 159 -10.07 8.76 6.08
C ARG A 159 -10.91 8.26 4.93
N LEU A 160 -11.72 7.24 5.19
CA LEU A 160 -12.69 6.73 4.24
C LEU A 160 -14.11 7.13 4.66
N THR A 161 -14.87 7.63 3.69
CA THR A 161 -16.32 7.81 3.81
C THR A 161 -17.01 6.93 2.79
N ILE A 162 -17.92 6.06 3.25
CA ILE A 162 -18.64 5.11 2.41
C ILE A 162 -20.13 5.46 2.44
N THR A 163 -20.76 5.61 1.28
CA THR A 163 -22.16 5.95 1.15
C THR A 163 -22.81 5.04 0.12
N PRO A 164 -23.97 4.38 0.44
CA PRO A 164 -24.58 4.30 1.77
C PRO A 164 -23.66 3.60 2.76
N VAL A 165 -23.86 3.82 4.05
CA VAL A 165 -23.05 3.17 5.10
C VAL A 165 -23.31 1.67 5.02
N SER A 166 -22.29 0.92 4.58
CA SER A 166 -22.26 -0.54 4.67
C SER A 166 -21.56 -0.97 5.95
N TYR A 167 -22.12 -1.95 6.66
CA TYR A 167 -21.57 -2.39 7.94
C TYR A 167 -20.36 -3.32 7.82
N THR A 168 -19.96 -3.67 6.60
CA THR A 168 -18.84 -4.59 6.35
C THR A 168 -17.89 -4.02 5.31
N HIS A 169 -16.95 -3.22 5.75
CA HIS A 169 -15.78 -2.85 4.95
C HIS A 169 -14.52 -3.17 5.75
N LEU A 170 -13.50 -3.66 5.07
CA LEU A 170 -12.20 -3.91 5.64
C LEU A 170 -11.17 -3.04 4.92
N THR A 171 -10.46 -2.23 5.68
CA THR A 171 -9.26 -1.53 5.21
C THR A 171 -8.07 -2.05 6.00
N LEU A 172 -7.02 -2.43 5.29
CA LEU A 172 -5.78 -2.82 5.93
C LEU A 172 -4.81 -1.66 5.88
N PRO A 173 -4.38 -1.14 7.03
CA PRO A 173 -3.21 -0.28 7.10
C PRO A 173 -1.96 -1.13 6.80
N THR A 174 -1.15 -0.65 5.92
CA THR A 174 0.14 -1.27 5.53
C THR A 174 1.31 -0.54 6.13
#